data_4134bb34483fdb9ce2dde160463c77d6
#
_entry.id   4134bb34483fdb9ce2dde160463c77d6
#
_cell.length_a   1.000
_cell.length_b   1.000
_cell.length_c   1.000
_cell.angle_alpha   90.00
_cell.angle_beta   90.00
_cell.angle_gamma   90.00
#
_symmetry.space_group_name_H-M   'P 1'
#
loop_
_entity.id
_entity.type
_entity.pdbx_description
1 polymer ?
#
loop_
_entity_poly.entity_id
_entity_poly.type
_entity_poly.pdbx_seq_one_letter_code
_entity_poly.pdbx_strand_id
1 'polypeptide(L)'
;LFRQSGCINCHESDELASQLQQPKPFTSAACNAADFGLSETELQAIAATLANPQIPNKVPAEIALRQFSTLRCAACHGRDGQAAYRENFANEVAHLKAAGEEMPQAKVPQLNHLGSKLLPGWRASLFQGEIWPKTRPWLKARMPAFRSRAILLSTGFSHAAGLPANGPEIAAPDPEKVLAGATLAGVKGFACGTCHGIGDQKAIAVFEGEGPNLRDAGARLQPDYFQRWMSDPPRMWPGTIMPKYTSEGKSPLTQYSDADAARQFDAIYDYIRTLAK
;
A
#
# COMPACT_ATOMS: atom_id res chain seq x y z
N LEU A 1 -19.35 -22.95 -5.04
CA LEU A 1 -18.67 -22.28 -6.16
C LEU A 1 -18.29 -20.84 -5.77
N PHE A 2 -19.23 -19.97 -5.41
CA PHE A 2 -18.98 -18.54 -5.11
C PHE A 2 -17.93 -18.32 -3.99
N ARG A 3 -17.96 -19.13 -2.93
CA ARG A 3 -16.95 -19.12 -1.86
C ARG A 3 -15.62 -19.74 -2.31
N GLN A 4 -15.68 -20.88 -2.99
CA GLN A 4 -14.48 -21.59 -3.46
C GLN A 4 -13.69 -20.79 -4.47
N SER A 5 -14.38 -19.99 -5.27
CA SER A 5 -13.76 -19.10 -6.27
C SER A 5 -13.26 -17.79 -5.68
N GLY A 6 -13.43 -17.54 -4.38
CA GLY A 6 -13.00 -16.31 -3.73
C GLY A 6 -13.84 -15.08 -4.05
N CYS A 7 -15.00 -15.25 -4.68
CA CYS A 7 -15.88 -14.12 -5.08
C CYS A 7 -16.37 -13.30 -3.89
N ILE A 8 -16.49 -13.90 -2.70
CA ILE A 8 -16.86 -13.22 -1.46
C ILE A 8 -15.84 -12.18 -1.00
N ASN A 9 -14.61 -12.21 -1.54
CA ASN A 9 -13.60 -11.20 -1.21
C ASN A 9 -13.87 -9.85 -1.90
N CYS A 10 -14.70 -9.86 -2.94
CA CYS A 10 -15.01 -8.68 -3.75
C CYS A 10 -16.51 -8.36 -3.79
N HIS A 11 -17.35 -9.35 -3.54
CA HIS A 11 -18.81 -9.23 -3.60
C HIS A 11 -19.41 -9.54 -2.24
N GLU A 12 -20.27 -8.67 -1.75
CA GLU A 12 -21.07 -8.90 -0.54
C GLU A 12 -22.30 -9.76 -0.86
N SER A 13 -22.58 -10.69 0.04
CA SER A 13 -23.80 -11.44 0.05
C SER A 13 -24.18 -11.75 1.51
N ASP A 14 -25.17 -11.04 2.02
CA ASP A 14 -25.67 -11.22 3.39
C ASP A 14 -26.20 -12.64 3.62
N GLU A 15 -26.74 -13.24 2.59
CA GLU A 15 -27.29 -14.61 2.59
C GLU A 15 -26.19 -15.68 2.76
N LEU A 16 -24.99 -15.42 2.26
CA LEU A 16 -23.83 -16.32 2.39
C LEU A 16 -23.04 -16.11 3.67
N ALA A 17 -23.11 -14.93 4.28
CA ALA A 17 -22.44 -14.63 5.55
C ALA A 17 -23.06 -15.42 6.71
N SER A 18 -24.38 -15.64 6.69
CA SER A 18 -25.12 -16.40 7.70
C SER A 18 -24.89 -17.92 7.64
N GLN A 19 -24.37 -18.42 6.52
CA GLN A 19 -24.12 -19.86 6.28
C GLN A 19 -22.67 -20.28 6.51
N LEU A 20 -21.90 -19.58 7.32
CA LEU A 20 -20.57 -20.00 7.75
C LEU A 20 -20.70 -21.28 8.59
N GLN A 21 -20.78 -22.42 7.91
CA GLN A 21 -20.64 -23.69 8.62
C GLN A 21 -19.27 -23.76 9.28
N GLN A 22 -19.27 -24.08 10.55
CA GLN A 22 -18.05 -24.48 11.26
C GLN A 22 -17.32 -25.57 10.43
N PRO A 23 -15.99 -25.49 10.30
CA PRO A 23 -15.27 -26.51 9.59
C PRO A 23 -15.55 -27.88 10.26
N LYS A 24 -16.04 -28.84 9.49
CA LYS A 24 -16.24 -30.20 9.97
C LYS A 24 -14.87 -30.77 10.34
N PRO A 25 -14.79 -31.64 11.37
CA PRO A 25 -13.56 -32.34 11.68
C PRO A 25 -13.04 -33.04 10.44
N PHE A 26 -11.74 -32.89 10.18
CA PHE A 26 -11.08 -33.56 9.07
C PHE A 26 -11.04 -35.07 9.37
N THR A 27 -11.79 -35.85 8.62
CA THR A 27 -11.63 -37.30 8.57
C THR A 27 -11.30 -37.68 7.14
N SER A 28 -10.28 -38.50 6.96
CA SER A 28 -9.77 -38.89 5.65
C SER A 28 -10.82 -39.50 4.70
N ALA A 29 -11.91 -40.02 5.26
CA ALA A 29 -13.01 -40.68 4.52
C ALA A 29 -14.10 -39.67 4.03
N ALA A 30 -14.07 -38.41 4.44
CA ALA A 30 -15.18 -37.47 4.20
C ALA A 30 -14.87 -36.38 3.16
N CYS A 31 -13.69 -36.37 2.58
CA CYS A 31 -13.31 -35.36 1.61
C CYS A 31 -13.61 -35.84 0.19
N ASN A 32 -14.86 -35.64 -0.25
CA ASN A 32 -15.20 -35.77 -1.67
C ASN A 32 -14.77 -34.53 -2.48
N ALA A 33 -13.84 -33.74 -1.93
CA ALA A 33 -13.25 -32.60 -2.60
C ALA A 33 -12.05 -33.04 -3.45
N ALA A 34 -11.56 -32.13 -4.30
CA ALA A 34 -10.47 -32.39 -5.22
C ALA A 34 -9.33 -33.22 -4.60
N ASP A 35 -8.92 -34.26 -5.28
CA ASP A 35 -7.70 -35.00 -4.94
C ASP A 35 -6.49 -34.06 -5.16
N PHE A 36 -5.80 -33.76 -4.07
CA PHE A 36 -4.60 -32.89 -4.11
C PHE A 36 -3.33 -33.73 -4.35
N GLY A 37 -3.45 -35.04 -4.55
CA GLY A 37 -2.31 -35.93 -4.78
C GLY A 37 -1.34 -36.01 -3.60
N LEU A 38 -1.83 -35.80 -2.38
CA LEU A 38 -0.99 -35.78 -1.18
C LEU A 38 -0.54 -37.21 -0.82
N SER A 39 0.74 -37.33 -0.49
CA SER A 39 1.31 -38.58 0.05
C SER A 39 0.77 -38.88 1.45
N GLU A 40 0.86 -40.12 1.88
CA GLU A 40 0.48 -40.54 3.23
C GLU A 40 1.20 -39.72 4.32
N THR A 41 2.48 -39.39 4.10
CA THR A 41 3.27 -38.56 5.02
C THR A 41 2.72 -37.17 5.14
N GLU A 42 2.28 -36.54 4.02
CA GLU A 42 1.68 -35.19 4.01
C GLU A 42 0.31 -35.24 4.68
N LEU A 43 -0.49 -36.28 4.45
CA LEU A 43 -1.78 -36.43 5.12
C LEU A 43 -1.60 -36.62 6.64
N GLN A 44 -0.62 -37.37 7.08
CA GLN A 44 -0.29 -37.53 8.50
C GLN A 44 0.19 -36.24 9.11
N ALA A 45 1.00 -35.42 8.41
CA ALA A 45 1.44 -34.08 8.85
C ALA A 45 0.27 -33.10 9.00
N ILE A 46 -0.66 -33.13 8.05
CA ILE A 46 -1.89 -32.35 8.12
C ILE A 46 -2.75 -32.76 9.29
N ALA A 47 -2.97 -34.10 9.47
CA ALA A 47 -3.76 -34.65 10.57
C ALA A 47 -3.14 -34.28 11.94
N ALA A 48 -1.82 -34.40 12.09
CA ALA A 48 -1.10 -34.04 13.30
C ALA A 48 -1.21 -32.50 13.59
N THR A 49 -1.15 -31.67 12.56
CA THR A 49 -1.33 -30.23 12.68
C THR A 49 -2.74 -29.87 13.10
N LEU A 50 -3.75 -30.54 12.55
CA LEU A 50 -5.15 -30.29 12.89
C LEU A 50 -5.53 -30.84 14.27
N ALA A 51 -4.90 -31.96 14.71
CA ALA A 51 -5.09 -32.50 16.03
C ALA A 51 -4.44 -31.72 17.15
N ASN A 52 -3.46 -30.83 16.81
CA ASN A 52 -2.81 -29.96 17.77
C ASN A 52 -3.36 -28.53 17.61
N PRO A 53 -4.43 -28.15 18.34
CA PRO A 53 -5.01 -26.81 18.27
C PRO A 53 -4.07 -25.71 18.78
N GLN A 54 -2.95 -26.08 19.37
CA GLN A 54 -1.83 -25.19 19.71
C GLN A 54 -0.92 -24.93 18.49
N ILE A 55 -1.49 -24.71 17.31
CA ILE A 55 -0.70 -24.12 16.22
C ILE A 55 -0.13 -22.81 16.76
N PRO A 56 1.20 -22.77 16.97
CA PRO A 56 1.78 -21.63 17.65
C PRO A 56 1.48 -20.37 16.87
N ASN A 57 0.97 -19.43 17.62
CA ASN A 57 0.81 -18.04 17.29
C ASN A 57 0.86 -17.73 15.80
N LYS A 58 -0.31 -17.44 15.27
CA LYS A 58 -0.44 -16.83 13.95
C LYS A 58 0.64 -15.76 13.83
N VAL A 59 1.70 -16.01 13.07
CA VAL A 59 2.73 -15.02 12.78
C VAL A 59 2.12 -14.03 11.78
N PRO A 60 1.76 -12.82 12.21
CA PRO A 60 0.99 -11.91 11.36
C PRO A 60 1.70 -11.61 10.03
N ALA A 61 3.03 -11.53 10.05
CA ALA A 61 3.84 -11.31 8.85
C ALA A 61 3.69 -12.44 7.85
N GLU A 62 3.80 -13.69 8.28
CA GLU A 62 3.65 -14.88 7.44
C GLU A 62 2.25 -14.95 6.84
N ILE A 63 1.23 -14.71 7.68
CA ILE A 63 -0.16 -14.71 7.22
C ILE A 63 -0.38 -13.66 6.14
N ALA A 64 0.14 -12.44 6.30
CA ALA A 64 0.00 -11.40 5.29
C ALA A 64 0.70 -11.78 3.98
N LEU A 65 1.89 -12.38 4.04
CA LEU A 65 2.61 -12.83 2.85
C LEU A 65 1.87 -13.96 2.12
N ARG A 66 1.34 -14.91 2.87
CA ARG A 66 0.52 -16.00 2.31
C ARG A 66 -0.78 -15.45 1.71
N GLN A 67 -1.45 -14.52 2.38
CA GLN A 67 -2.64 -13.86 1.86
C GLN A 67 -2.33 -13.02 0.60
N PHE A 68 -1.16 -12.39 0.52
CA PHE A 68 -0.72 -11.69 -0.67
C PHE A 68 -0.75 -12.61 -1.91
N SER A 69 -0.29 -13.85 -1.77
CA SER A 69 -0.35 -14.86 -2.83
C SER A 69 -1.77 -15.36 -3.08
N THR A 70 -2.49 -15.72 -2.01
CA THR A 70 -3.86 -16.27 -2.10
C THR A 70 -4.84 -15.29 -2.73
N LEU A 71 -4.75 -14.00 -2.38
CA LEU A 71 -5.59 -12.92 -2.93
C LEU A 71 -5.07 -12.41 -4.27
N ARG A 72 -4.01 -13.03 -4.80
CA ARG A 72 -3.40 -12.71 -6.10
C ARG A 72 -3.04 -11.22 -6.26
N CYS A 73 -2.54 -10.58 -5.22
CA CYS A 73 -2.12 -9.17 -5.27
C CYS A 73 -1.08 -8.95 -6.38
N ALA A 74 -0.19 -9.92 -6.59
CA ALA A 74 0.83 -9.90 -7.64
C ALA A 74 0.24 -9.92 -9.07
N ALA A 75 -1.03 -10.27 -9.25
CA ALA A 75 -1.66 -10.17 -10.57
C ALA A 75 -1.70 -8.72 -11.08
N CYS A 76 -1.81 -7.74 -10.17
CA CYS A 76 -1.89 -6.32 -10.50
C CYS A 76 -0.71 -5.50 -9.98
N HIS A 77 -0.06 -5.93 -8.90
CA HIS A 77 0.96 -5.16 -8.22
C HIS A 77 2.33 -5.85 -8.30
N GLY A 78 3.34 -5.12 -8.72
CA GLY A 78 4.73 -5.52 -8.52
C GLY A 78 5.17 -5.29 -7.07
N ARG A 79 6.18 -6.03 -6.60
CA ARG A 79 6.75 -5.93 -5.27
C ARG A 79 8.17 -6.45 -5.22
N ASP A 80 9.04 -5.75 -4.50
CA ASP A 80 10.39 -6.20 -4.15
C ASP A 80 11.21 -6.69 -5.36
N GLY A 81 11.15 -5.93 -6.46
CA GLY A 81 11.83 -6.24 -7.72
C GLY A 81 11.10 -7.22 -8.64
N GLN A 82 10.01 -7.82 -8.17
CA GLN A 82 9.16 -8.66 -9.02
C GLN A 82 8.10 -7.81 -9.72
N ALA A 83 8.01 -7.94 -11.04
CA ALA A 83 6.96 -7.31 -11.83
C ALA A 83 5.59 -7.93 -11.51
N ALA A 84 4.52 -7.15 -11.70
CA ALA A 84 3.17 -7.69 -11.69
C ALA A 84 2.99 -8.70 -12.85
N TYR A 85 2.16 -9.74 -12.64
CA TYR A 85 1.90 -10.70 -13.72
C TYR A 85 1.37 -10.04 -14.99
N ARG A 86 0.55 -9.00 -14.86
CA ARG A 86 0.04 -8.23 -16.00
C ARG A 86 1.17 -7.57 -16.85
N GLU A 87 2.31 -7.25 -16.23
CA GLU A 87 3.46 -6.68 -16.95
C GLU A 87 4.16 -7.75 -17.80
N ASN A 88 4.09 -9.02 -17.39
CA ASN A 88 4.59 -10.15 -18.14
C ASN A 88 3.75 -10.41 -19.40
N PHE A 89 2.50 -9.94 -19.44
CA PHE A 89 1.63 -9.98 -20.62
C PHE A 89 1.81 -8.76 -21.56
N ALA A 90 2.80 -7.91 -21.31
CA ALA A 90 3.01 -6.71 -22.13
C ALA A 90 3.19 -7.02 -23.62
N ASN A 91 3.78 -8.17 -23.96
CA ASN A 91 3.94 -8.60 -25.35
C ASN A 91 2.60 -9.03 -25.97
N GLU A 92 1.71 -9.68 -25.21
CA GLU A 92 0.36 -10.03 -25.66
C GLU A 92 -0.51 -8.79 -25.77
N VAL A 93 -0.36 -7.84 -24.85
CA VAL A 93 -1.01 -6.54 -24.87
C VAL A 93 -0.57 -5.70 -26.07
N ALA A 94 0.65 -5.91 -26.61
CA ALA A 94 1.10 -5.26 -27.83
C ALA A 94 0.23 -5.63 -29.03
N HIS A 95 -0.31 -6.86 -29.07
CA HIS A 95 -1.25 -7.27 -30.13
C HIS A 95 -2.58 -6.52 -30.04
N LEU A 96 -3.08 -6.29 -28.83
CA LEU A 96 -4.31 -5.53 -28.62
C LEU A 96 -4.14 -4.05 -28.99
N LYS A 97 -2.98 -3.47 -28.69
CA LYS A 97 -2.62 -2.11 -29.15
C LYS A 97 -2.51 -2.01 -30.67
N ALA A 98 -1.94 -3.01 -31.31
CA ALA A 98 -1.86 -3.08 -32.78
C ALA A 98 -3.25 -3.19 -33.41
N ALA A 99 -4.24 -3.72 -32.70
CA ALA A 99 -5.65 -3.78 -33.11
C ALA A 99 -6.44 -2.48 -32.79
N GLY A 100 -5.79 -1.43 -32.29
CA GLY A 100 -6.43 -0.13 -32.00
C GLY A 100 -7.18 -0.07 -30.66
N GLU A 101 -7.02 -1.07 -29.79
CA GLU A 101 -7.60 -1.04 -28.45
C GLU A 101 -6.72 -0.22 -27.50
N GLU A 102 -7.24 0.88 -26.98
CA GLU A 102 -6.61 1.63 -25.89
C GLU A 102 -6.66 0.83 -24.58
N MET A 103 -5.58 0.12 -24.30
CA MET A 103 -5.39 -0.41 -22.96
C MET A 103 -5.09 0.74 -22.00
N PRO A 104 -5.87 0.92 -20.92
CA PRO A 104 -5.53 1.91 -19.93
C PRO A 104 -4.15 1.61 -19.36
N GLN A 105 -3.20 2.52 -19.56
CA GLN A 105 -1.90 2.48 -18.86
C GLN A 105 -2.13 2.80 -17.38
N ALA A 106 -2.87 1.96 -16.69
CA ALA A 106 -3.04 2.08 -15.27
C ALA A 106 -1.72 1.67 -14.61
N LYS A 107 -0.85 2.63 -14.34
CA LYS A 107 0.32 2.43 -13.47
C LYS A 107 -0.19 2.11 -12.07
N VAL A 108 -0.46 0.82 -11.84
CA VAL A 108 -0.85 0.30 -10.53
C VAL A 108 0.32 0.51 -9.59
N PRO A 109 0.10 1.01 -8.35
CA PRO A 109 1.21 1.25 -7.42
C PRO A 109 1.96 -0.04 -7.11
N GLN A 110 3.27 0.03 -7.10
CA GLN A 110 4.12 -1.01 -6.55
C GLN A 110 3.90 -1.13 -5.05
N LEU A 111 4.02 -2.33 -4.51
CA LEU A 111 3.82 -2.60 -3.08
C LEU A 111 5.12 -2.67 -2.28
N ASN A 112 6.21 -2.14 -2.85
CA ASN A 112 7.46 -2.00 -2.10
C ASN A 112 7.23 -1.15 -0.86
N HIS A 113 7.84 -1.54 0.24
CA HIS A 113 7.72 -0.83 1.52
C HIS A 113 6.29 -0.68 2.06
N LEU A 114 5.32 -1.48 1.60
CA LEU A 114 3.90 -1.32 1.97
C LEU A 114 3.70 -1.19 3.48
N GLY A 115 4.39 -2.00 4.27
CA GLY A 115 4.30 -2.02 5.73
C GLY A 115 4.87 -0.77 6.40
N SER A 116 6.00 -0.24 5.89
CA SER A 116 6.67 0.94 6.45
C SER A 116 6.26 2.25 5.78
N LYS A 117 5.57 2.19 4.63
CA LYS A 117 5.13 3.36 3.87
C LYS A 117 3.83 3.95 4.39
N LEU A 118 2.83 3.10 4.57
CA LEU A 118 1.46 3.54 4.84
C LEU A 118 1.12 3.37 6.32
N LEU A 119 0.43 4.35 6.87
CA LEU A 119 -0.16 4.25 8.20
C LEU A 119 -1.10 3.03 8.28
N PRO A 120 -1.00 2.20 9.34
CA PRO A 120 -1.77 0.96 9.43
C PRO A 120 -3.28 1.17 9.34
N GLY A 121 -3.82 2.20 9.99
CA GLY A 121 -5.26 2.54 9.94
C GLY A 121 -5.68 2.90 8.51
N TRP A 122 -4.96 3.78 7.85
CA TRP A 122 -5.25 4.14 6.46
C TRP A 122 -5.18 2.93 5.52
N ARG A 123 -4.17 2.08 5.72
CA ARG A 123 -4.00 0.85 4.94
C ARG A 123 -5.15 -0.14 5.16
N ALA A 124 -5.63 -0.27 6.39
CA ALA A 124 -6.80 -1.08 6.71
C ALA A 124 -8.05 -0.56 5.98
N SER A 125 -8.33 0.74 6.06
CA SER A 125 -9.45 1.37 5.34
C SER A 125 -9.32 1.23 3.82
N LEU A 126 -8.09 1.27 3.27
CA LEU A 126 -7.87 0.99 1.85
C LEU A 126 -8.27 -0.45 1.50
N PHE A 127 -7.87 -1.43 2.32
CA PHE A 127 -8.23 -2.83 2.09
C PHE A 127 -9.72 -3.09 2.32
N GLN A 128 -10.39 -2.30 3.13
CA GLN A 128 -11.84 -2.33 3.31
C GLN A 128 -12.61 -1.69 2.13
N GLY A 129 -11.90 -0.96 1.25
CA GLY A 129 -12.52 -0.24 0.14
C GLY A 129 -13.18 1.07 0.55
N GLU A 130 -12.81 1.63 1.71
CA GLU A 130 -13.42 2.82 2.32
C GLU A 130 -12.73 4.14 1.95
N ILE A 131 -11.58 4.09 1.26
CA ILE A 131 -10.87 5.31 0.86
C ILE A 131 -11.57 5.98 -0.31
N TRP A 132 -12.21 7.10 -0.04
CA TRP A 132 -12.87 7.94 -1.03
C TRP A 132 -12.72 9.43 -0.69
N PRO A 133 -12.45 10.32 -1.68
CA PRO A 133 -12.12 10.01 -3.07
C PRO A 133 -10.83 9.24 -3.22
N LYS A 134 -10.64 8.57 -4.38
CA LYS A 134 -9.40 7.85 -4.66
C LYS A 134 -8.21 8.81 -4.65
N THR A 135 -7.09 8.38 -4.08
CA THR A 135 -5.81 9.14 -4.10
C THR A 135 -5.25 9.37 -5.50
N ARG A 136 -5.76 8.64 -6.48
CA ARG A 136 -5.43 8.76 -7.91
C ARG A 136 -6.72 8.74 -8.71
N PRO A 137 -7.46 9.86 -8.78
CA PRO A 137 -8.80 9.91 -9.40
C PRO A 137 -8.77 9.61 -10.90
N TRP A 138 -7.64 9.87 -11.57
CA TRP A 138 -7.44 9.58 -13.00
C TRP A 138 -7.35 8.08 -13.32
N LEU A 139 -7.06 7.21 -12.35
CA LEU A 139 -7.03 5.77 -12.57
C LEU A 139 -8.45 5.21 -12.63
N LYS A 140 -8.82 4.64 -13.77
CA LYS A 140 -10.11 3.94 -13.92
C LYS A 140 -10.15 2.63 -13.14
N ALA A 141 -9.01 1.94 -13.01
CA ALA A 141 -8.89 0.69 -12.28
C ALA A 141 -9.26 0.88 -10.79
N ARG A 142 -9.93 -0.12 -10.25
CA ARG A 142 -10.29 -0.20 -8.83
C ARG A 142 -9.56 -1.37 -8.19
N MET A 143 -8.99 -1.15 -7.01
CA MET A 143 -8.54 -2.23 -6.16
C MET A 143 -9.77 -2.91 -5.53
N PRO A 144 -9.85 -4.25 -5.56
CA PRO A 144 -10.90 -4.97 -4.83
C PRO A 144 -10.85 -4.69 -3.33
N ALA A 145 -12.00 -4.72 -2.68
CA ALA A 145 -12.08 -4.69 -1.22
C ALA A 145 -11.85 -6.08 -0.63
N PHE A 146 -11.10 -6.14 0.46
CA PHE A 146 -10.78 -7.38 1.20
C PHE A 146 -11.25 -7.27 2.65
N ARG A 147 -12.49 -6.87 2.86
CA ARG A 147 -13.06 -6.44 4.15
C ARG A 147 -12.76 -7.40 5.30
N SER A 148 -13.06 -8.68 5.12
CA SER A 148 -12.83 -9.72 6.16
C SER A 148 -11.35 -9.96 6.50
N ARG A 149 -10.44 -9.43 5.70
CA ARG A 149 -8.99 -9.63 5.85
C ARG A 149 -8.21 -8.34 6.06
N ALA A 150 -8.87 -7.20 5.99
CA ALA A 150 -8.25 -5.88 5.97
C ALA A 150 -7.33 -5.62 7.17
N ILE A 151 -7.83 -5.85 8.37
CA ILE A 151 -7.06 -5.65 9.60
C ILE A 151 -5.88 -6.63 9.66
N LEU A 152 -6.12 -7.90 9.38
CA LEU A 152 -5.09 -8.93 9.39
C LEU A 152 -3.97 -8.65 8.39
N LEU A 153 -4.32 -8.24 7.17
CA LEU A 153 -3.37 -7.82 6.15
C LEU A 153 -2.58 -6.59 6.61
N SER A 154 -3.28 -5.57 7.14
CA SER A 154 -2.62 -4.36 7.60
C SER A 154 -1.62 -4.66 8.72
N THR A 155 -2.03 -5.37 9.76
CA THR A 155 -1.16 -5.80 10.87
C THR A 155 0.02 -6.62 10.35
N GLY A 156 -0.26 -7.61 9.51
CA GLY A 156 0.78 -8.50 8.99
C GLY A 156 1.82 -7.78 8.14
N PHE A 157 1.43 -6.80 7.32
CA PHE A 157 2.41 -5.99 6.57
C PHE A 157 3.23 -5.06 7.46
N SER A 158 2.68 -4.57 8.59
CA SER A 158 3.48 -3.86 9.59
C SER A 158 4.56 -4.77 10.16
N HIS A 159 4.17 -5.95 10.63
CA HIS A 159 5.12 -6.94 11.18
C HIS A 159 6.15 -7.43 10.15
N ALA A 160 5.74 -7.62 8.90
CA ALA A 160 6.67 -7.97 7.81
C ALA A 160 7.72 -6.87 7.54
N ALA A 161 7.42 -5.63 7.92
CA ALA A 161 8.35 -4.51 7.87
C ALA A 161 9.12 -4.28 9.19
N GLY A 162 8.99 -5.17 10.18
CA GLY A 162 9.60 -5.04 11.49
C GLY A 162 8.96 -3.96 12.38
N LEU A 163 7.72 -3.57 12.09
CA LEU A 163 7.03 -2.48 12.77
C LEU A 163 5.85 -2.99 13.62
N PRO A 164 5.45 -2.24 14.67
CA PRO A 164 4.26 -2.55 15.46
C PRO A 164 2.98 -2.57 14.61
N ALA A 165 1.99 -3.34 15.04
CA ALA A 165 0.69 -3.46 14.38
C ALA A 165 0.00 -2.10 14.18
N ASN A 166 0.06 -1.26 15.21
CA ASN A 166 -0.60 0.06 15.23
C ASN A 166 0.25 1.18 14.58
N GLY A 167 1.47 0.84 14.13
CA GLY A 167 2.40 1.82 13.57
C GLY A 167 3.05 2.71 14.63
N PRO A 168 3.74 3.76 14.20
CA PRO A 168 4.36 4.72 15.10
C PRO A 168 3.30 5.58 15.79
N GLU A 169 3.61 5.97 17.01
CA GLU A 169 2.90 7.08 17.67
C GLU A 169 3.33 8.39 17.00
N ILE A 170 2.37 9.16 16.54
CA ILE A 170 2.63 10.42 15.83
C ILE A 170 2.02 11.56 16.64
N ALA A 171 2.88 12.43 17.16
CA ALA A 171 2.46 13.61 17.87
C ALA A 171 1.56 14.54 17.02
N ALA A 172 0.78 15.37 17.65
CA ALA A 172 0.03 16.43 16.95
C ALA A 172 1.00 17.34 16.17
N PRO A 173 0.57 17.89 15.01
CA PRO A 173 1.40 18.85 14.27
C PRO A 173 1.78 20.04 15.14
N ASP A 174 3.06 20.39 15.14
CA ASP A 174 3.58 21.57 15.84
C ASP A 174 3.25 22.83 15.03
N PRO A 175 2.60 23.84 15.61
CA PRO A 175 2.19 25.05 14.89
C PRO A 175 3.35 25.81 14.23
N GLU A 176 4.54 25.88 14.87
CA GLU A 176 5.71 26.53 14.30
C GLU A 176 6.24 25.76 13.09
N LYS A 177 6.32 24.43 13.21
CA LYS A 177 6.69 23.56 12.10
C LYS A 177 5.69 23.63 10.96
N VAL A 178 4.39 23.73 11.25
CA VAL A 178 3.35 23.87 10.22
C VAL A 178 3.56 25.15 9.39
N LEU A 179 3.86 26.28 10.03
CA LEU A 179 4.13 27.54 9.34
C LEU A 179 5.42 27.47 8.50
N ALA A 180 6.48 26.91 9.09
CA ALA A 180 7.74 26.69 8.38
C ALA A 180 7.55 25.73 7.20
N GLY A 181 6.83 24.63 7.40
CA GLY A 181 6.53 23.62 6.38
C GLY A 181 5.73 24.18 5.21
N ALA A 182 4.74 25.04 5.49
CA ALA A 182 3.97 25.73 4.46
C ALA A 182 4.88 26.62 3.59
N THR A 183 5.82 27.36 4.23
CA THR A 183 6.80 28.19 3.52
C THR A 183 7.75 27.35 2.68
N LEU A 184 8.27 26.26 3.26
CA LEU A 184 9.19 25.34 2.58
C LEU A 184 8.53 24.60 1.40
N ALA A 185 7.26 24.22 1.52
CA ALA A 185 6.51 23.61 0.42
C ALA A 185 6.09 24.62 -0.67
N GLY A 186 6.09 25.91 -0.35
CA GLY A 186 5.71 26.99 -1.23
C GLY A 186 6.73 27.30 -2.34
N VAL A 187 6.39 28.24 -3.20
CA VAL A 187 7.19 28.65 -4.39
C VAL A 187 8.60 29.15 -4.03
N LYS A 188 8.76 29.78 -2.87
CA LYS A 188 10.06 30.26 -2.38
C LYS A 188 10.87 29.18 -1.65
N GLY A 189 10.32 27.99 -1.49
CA GLY A 189 10.96 26.83 -0.90
C GLY A 189 11.28 25.77 -1.94
N PHE A 190 10.85 24.53 -1.69
CA PHE A 190 11.02 23.41 -2.62
C PHE A 190 10.03 23.42 -3.78
N ALA A 191 9.14 24.39 -3.85
CA ALA A 191 8.14 24.56 -4.91
C ALA A 191 7.30 23.30 -5.19
N CYS A 192 6.90 22.58 -4.14
CA CYS A 192 6.16 21.33 -4.24
C CYS A 192 4.86 21.46 -5.07
N GLY A 193 4.20 22.63 -4.97
CA GLY A 193 2.99 22.98 -5.73
C GLY A 193 3.16 23.00 -7.24
N THR A 194 4.39 22.96 -7.75
CA THR A 194 4.63 22.86 -9.20
C THR A 194 4.08 21.55 -9.75
N CYS A 195 4.35 20.43 -9.06
CA CYS A 195 3.97 19.09 -9.51
C CYS A 195 2.85 18.45 -8.68
N HIS A 196 2.63 18.92 -7.45
CA HIS A 196 1.64 18.36 -6.52
C HIS A 196 0.50 19.34 -6.27
N GLY A 197 -0.72 18.84 -6.25
CA GLY A 197 -1.82 19.59 -5.63
C GLY A 197 -1.57 19.73 -4.13
N ILE A 198 -1.95 20.87 -3.55
CA ILE A 198 -1.83 21.19 -2.13
C ILE A 198 -3.22 21.49 -1.57
N GLY A 199 -3.84 20.56 -0.88
CA GLY A 199 -5.21 20.70 -0.42
C GLY A 199 -6.18 20.84 -1.61
N ASP A 200 -6.88 21.95 -1.68
CA ASP A 200 -7.82 22.24 -2.77
C ASP A 200 -7.16 22.94 -3.97
N GLN A 201 -5.88 23.33 -3.85
CA GLN A 201 -5.11 23.91 -4.95
C GLN A 201 -4.58 22.83 -5.88
N LYS A 202 -4.74 23.02 -7.17
CA LYS A 202 -4.19 22.14 -8.20
C LYS A 202 -2.69 22.39 -8.39
N ALA A 203 -1.97 21.41 -8.91
CA ALA A 203 -0.60 21.58 -9.37
C ALA A 203 -0.51 22.70 -10.43
N ILE A 204 0.55 23.52 -10.36
CA ILE A 204 0.70 24.72 -11.19
C ILE A 204 1.20 24.38 -12.59
N ALA A 205 2.18 23.46 -12.69
CA ALA A 205 2.80 23.07 -13.94
C ALA A 205 3.21 21.58 -13.90
N VAL A 206 2.49 20.76 -14.64
CA VAL A 206 2.75 19.33 -14.73
C VAL A 206 3.53 19.05 -16.00
N PHE A 207 4.84 18.75 -15.88
CA PHE A 207 5.70 18.50 -17.03
C PHE A 207 5.53 17.08 -17.60
N GLU A 208 5.66 16.05 -16.75
CA GLU A 208 5.63 14.64 -17.17
C GLU A 208 4.50 13.85 -16.50
N GLY A 209 3.98 14.35 -15.41
CA GLY A 209 2.89 13.72 -14.68
C GLY A 209 2.60 14.41 -13.36
N GLU A 210 1.34 14.51 -13.01
CA GLU A 210 0.91 15.08 -11.74
C GLU A 210 1.26 14.14 -10.60
N GLY A 211 1.91 14.67 -9.57
CA GLY A 211 2.15 13.97 -8.30
C GLY A 211 0.85 13.82 -7.50
N PRO A 212 0.79 12.89 -6.54
CA PRO A 212 -0.35 12.81 -5.63
C PRO A 212 -0.53 14.12 -4.86
N ASN A 213 -1.77 14.48 -4.55
CA ASN A 213 -2.04 15.64 -3.71
C ASN A 213 -1.36 15.48 -2.33
N LEU A 214 -0.73 16.54 -1.84
CA LEU A 214 -0.01 16.50 -0.56
C LEU A 214 -0.93 16.24 0.63
N ARG A 215 -2.21 16.62 0.55
CA ARG A 215 -3.24 16.23 1.52
C ARG A 215 -3.30 14.71 1.70
N ASP A 216 -3.31 13.98 0.59
CA ASP A 216 -3.35 12.53 0.63
C ASP A 216 -2.03 11.92 1.16
N ALA A 217 -0.91 12.60 0.93
CA ALA A 217 0.38 12.18 1.46
C ALA A 217 0.40 12.31 3.00
N GLY A 218 -0.06 13.44 3.53
CA GLY A 218 -0.16 13.67 4.98
C GLY A 218 -1.10 12.70 5.68
N ALA A 219 -2.19 12.30 5.03
CA ALA A 219 -3.18 11.38 5.60
C ALA A 219 -2.71 9.92 5.69
N ARG A 220 -1.71 9.51 4.87
CA ARG A 220 -1.42 8.07 4.67
C ARG A 220 0.01 7.64 4.91
N LEU A 221 1.00 8.54 4.82
CA LEU A 221 2.40 8.16 4.93
C LEU A 221 2.86 8.11 6.38
N GLN A 222 3.70 7.15 6.69
CA GLN A 222 4.44 7.12 7.96
C GLN A 222 5.57 8.15 7.93
N PRO A 223 5.90 8.80 9.08
CA PRO A 223 6.90 9.86 9.13
C PRO A 223 8.28 9.39 8.66
N ASP A 224 8.76 8.23 9.11
CA ASP A 224 10.08 7.70 8.71
C ASP A 224 10.16 7.38 7.21
N TYR A 225 9.05 6.90 6.63
CA TYR A 225 9.01 6.69 5.19
C TYR A 225 9.05 8.03 4.45
N PHE A 226 8.31 9.02 4.93
CA PHE A 226 8.30 10.37 4.34
C PHE A 226 9.72 10.96 4.36
N GLN A 227 10.42 10.91 5.49
CA GLN A 227 11.80 11.36 5.62
C GLN A 227 12.74 10.68 4.63
N ARG A 228 12.69 9.35 4.55
CA ARG A 228 13.52 8.58 3.61
C ARG A 228 13.21 8.92 2.14
N TRP A 229 11.92 9.07 1.84
CA TRP A 229 11.47 9.45 0.50
C TRP A 229 11.99 10.84 0.12
N MET A 230 11.80 11.84 0.98
CA MET A 230 12.24 13.21 0.72
C MET A 230 13.77 13.34 0.61
N SER A 231 14.50 12.51 1.34
CA SER A 231 15.97 12.53 1.30
C SER A 231 16.53 12.04 -0.04
N ASP A 232 15.96 11.00 -0.64
CA ASP A 232 16.45 10.47 -1.93
C ASP A 232 15.36 9.71 -2.68
N PRO A 233 14.43 10.40 -3.36
CA PRO A 233 13.35 9.76 -4.10
C PRO A 233 13.85 8.80 -5.20
N PRO A 234 14.89 9.15 -6.03
CA PRO A 234 15.39 8.26 -7.05
C PRO A 234 15.99 6.95 -6.53
N ARG A 235 16.60 6.98 -5.34
CA ARG A 235 17.11 5.77 -4.69
C ARG A 235 15.98 4.83 -4.27
N MET A 236 14.88 5.39 -3.76
CA MET A 236 13.74 4.59 -3.31
C MET A 236 12.88 4.08 -4.46
N TRP A 237 12.87 4.83 -5.54
CA TRP A 237 12.11 4.51 -6.75
C TRP A 237 12.85 4.96 -8.00
N PRO A 238 13.67 4.10 -8.60
CA PRO A 238 14.30 4.39 -9.87
C PRO A 238 13.26 4.76 -10.93
N GLY A 239 13.47 5.86 -11.63
CA GLY A 239 12.52 6.38 -12.63
C GLY A 239 11.42 7.27 -12.08
N THR A 240 11.47 7.67 -10.80
CA THR A 240 10.63 8.78 -10.31
C THR A 240 11.08 10.11 -10.94
N ILE A 241 10.11 10.96 -11.28
CA ILE A 241 10.36 12.33 -11.73
C ILE A 241 10.59 13.29 -10.56
N MET A 242 10.31 12.86 -9.33
CA MET A 242 10.55 13.68 -8.15
C MET A 242 12.05 13.84 -7.92
N PRO A 243 12.58 15.08 -7.93
CA PRO A 243 14.00 15.31 -7.80
C PRO A 243 14.50 15.07 -6.37
N LYS A 244 15.80 14.85 -6.25
CA LYS A 244 16.51 14.86 -4.98
C LYS A 244 16.86 16.30 -4.61
N TYR A 245 16.45 16.74 -3.41
CA TYR A 245 16.68 18.08 -2.92
C TYR A 245 17.85 18.20 -1.92
N THR A 246 18.50 17.08 -1.61
CA THR A 246 19.49 17.05 -0.54
C THR A 246 20.84 16.51 -1.00
N SER A 247 21.92 17.03 -0.41
CA SER A 247 23.25 16.45 -0.47
C SER A 247 23.82 16.41 0.95
N GLU A 248 24.30 15.25 1.37
CA GLU A 248 24.94 15.05 2.71
C GLU A 248 24.07 15.56 3.88
N GLY A 249 22.75 15.36 3.80
CA GLY A 249 21.81 15.80 4.83
C GLY A 249 21.46 17.28 4.81
N LYS A 250 22.03 18.04 3.88
CA LYS A 250 21.74 19.48 3.70
C LYS A 250 20.85 19.71 2.49
N SER A 251 20.01 20.72 2.58
CA SER A 251 19.21 21.25 1.48
C SER A 251 19.80 22.57 0.96
N PRO A 252 19.40 23.05 -0.23
CA PRO A 252 19.80 24.35 -0.72
C PRO A 252 19.15 25.53 0.01
N LEU A 253 18.18 25.26 0.90
CA LEU A 253 17.38 26.29 1.59
C LEU A 253 17.94 26.51 3.01
N THR A 254 18.42 27.72 3.28
CA THR A 254 18.99 28.07 4.59
C THR A 254 18.00 28.74 5.54
N GLN A 255 16.84 29.17 5.05
CA GLN A 255 15.85 29.96 5.80
C GLN A 255 15.17 29.25 6.96
N TYR A 256 15.37 27.94 7.12
CA TYR A 256 14.87 27.16 8.24
C TYR A 256 15.90 26.09 8.63
N SER A 257 16.22 26.03 9.93
CA SER A 257 17.11 25.02 10.52
C SER A 257 18.48 24.89 9.83
N ASP A 258 19.09 25.98 9.41
CA ASP A 258 20.44 26.05 8.81
C ASP A 258 20.66 24.98 7.72
N ALA A 259 19.71 24.85 6.82
CA ALA A 259 19.72 23.87 5.74
C ALA A 259 19.65 22.40 6.19
N ASP A 260 19.34 22.10 7.45
CA ASP A 260 19.11 20.74 7.91
C ASP A 260 17.86 20.15 7.21
N ALA A 261 18.12 19.27 6.26
CA ALA A 261 17.07 18.72 5.42
C ALA A 261 16.06 17.87 6.21
N ALA A 262 16.51 17.12 7.21
CA ALA A 262 15.62 16.28 8.02
C ALA A 262 14.64 17.13 8.81
N ARG A 263 15.09 18.23 9.42
CA ARG A 263 14.22 19.16 10.14
C ARG A 263 13.26 19.89 9.21
N GLN A 264 13.72 20.24 8.01
CA GLN A 264 12.86 20.88 7.00
C GLN A 264 11.77 19.92 6.51
N PHE A 265 12.10 18.66 6.28
CA PHE A 265 11.13 17.64 5.87
C PHE A 265 10.15 17.30 7.00
N ASP A 266 10.60 17.31 8.26
CA ASP A 266 9.73 17.16 9.41
C ASP A 266 8.69 18.29 9.50
N ALA A 267 9.11 19.52 9.26
CA ALA A 267 8.20 20.67 9.18
C ALA A 267 7.21 20.55 8.02
N ILE A 268 7.68 20.11 6.84
CA ILE A 268 6.77 19.86 5.70
C ILE A 268 5.80 18.74 6.03
N TYR A 269 6.24 17.68 6.72
CA TYR A 269 5.37 16.59 7.12
C TYR A 269 4.25 17.07 8.07
N ASP A 270 4.59 17.88 9.07
CA ASP A 270 3.58 18.49 9.95
C ASP A 270 2.59 19.37 9.17
N TYR A 271 3.08 20.17 8.24
CA TYR A 271 2.21 21.00 7.39
C TYR A 271 1.23 20.14 6.56
N ILE A 272 1.72 19.14 5.84
CA ILE A 272 0.84 18.35 4.96
C ILE A 272 -0.19 17.52 5.74
N ARG A 273 0.09 17.19 7.00
CA ARG A 273 -0.87 16.53 7.90
C ARG A 273 -2.04 17.42 8.26
N THR A 274 -1.84 18.74 8.32
CA THR A 274 -2.94 19.70 8.56
C THR A 274 -3.87 19.82 7.36
N LEU A 275 -3.44 19.42 6.17
CA LEU A 275 -4.26 19.41 4.95
C LEU A 275 -5.22 18.22 4.90
N ALA A 276 -4.96 17.16 5.68
CA ALA A 276 -5.83 16.00 5.76
C ALA A 276 -7.14 16.37 6.47
N LYS A 277 -8.26 16.12 5.81
CA LYS A 277 -9.61 16.32 6.37
C LYS A 277 -10.16 15.00 6.86
#